data_c05958f9cbfa1f2d4c9a57b049ee33a9
#
_entry.id   c05958f9cbfa1f2d4c9a57b049ee33a9
#
_cell.length_a   1.000
_cell.length_b   1.000
_cell.length_c   1.000
_cell.angle_alpha   90.00
_cell.angle_beta   90.00
_cell.angle_gamma   90.00
#
_symmetry.space_group_name_H-M   'P 1'
#
loop_
_entity.id
_entity.type
_entity.pdbx_description
1 polymer ?
#
loop_
_entity_poly.entity_id
_entity_poly.type
_entity_poly.pdbx_seq_one_letter_code
_entity_poly.pdbx_strand_id
1 'polypeptide(L)'
;MTKTLSKLLTLVSFSLLLYSCNTNKEVETIEISEDLQLIKINDHSYIHISEIYLESGNKFPSNGFVYINNSEAYVFDTPANDKATIALINWLQNTQKVTIKGVIFNHFHRDCIEGMDIFKSHDIPCIASGKTLFLMNEAKSDTPDRVFENRSKLKLGNKTIINTFFGEAHTSDNIISYFPEEEIIFGGCMIKSLDAKKGNLADANISQWSETVSKIKKEHPNVKVVIPGHGKHGGQDLLDYTIALFNTQSNK
;
A
#
# COMPACT_ATOMS: atom_id res chain seq x y z
N MET A 1 -61.23 -52.86 36.34
CA MET A 1 -61.33 -51.75 35.34
C MET A 1 -60.23 -50.74 35.65
N THR A 2 -59.10 -50.87 35.05
CA THR A 2 -57.95 -49.98 35.22
C THR A 2 -57.62 -49.33 33.86
N LYS A 3 -57.83 -48.02 33.77
CA LYS A 3 -57.49 -47.21 32.56
C LYS A 3 -56.01 -46.77 32.59
N THR A 4 -55.24 -47.29 31.67
CA THR A 4 -53.87 -46.92 31.47
C THR A 4 -53.83 -45.62 30.63
N LEU A 5 -53.24 -44.54 31.19
CA LEU A 5 -53.09 -43.26 30.55
C LEU A 5 -51.69 -43.20 29.84
N SER A 6 -51.70 -43.28 28.51
CA SER A 6 -50.51 -43.14 27.69
C SER A 6 -50.12 -41.65 27.60
N LYS A 7 -48.94 -41.26 28.11
CA LYS A 7 -48.34 -39.92 27.91
C LYS A 7 -47.53 -39.90 26.64
N LEU A 8 -48.05 -39.20 25.66
CA LEU A 8 -47.35 -38.90 24.41
C LEU A 8 -46.33 -37.77 24.68
N LEU A 9 -45.04 -38.09 24.61
CA LEU A 9 -43.94 -37.11 24.75
C LEU A 9 -43.62 -36.55 23.39
N THR A 10 -44.03 -35.31 23.10
CA THR A 10 -43.70 -34.60 21.85
C THR A 10 -42.32 -33.98 21.98
N LEU A 11 -41.33 -34.54 21.27
CA LEU A 11 -39.98 -33.99 21.18
C LEU A 11 -40.02 -32.83 20.17
N VAL A 12 -39.91 -31.59 20.65
CA VAL A 12 -39.72 -30.40 19.81
C VAL A 12 -38.23 -30.25 19.51
N SER A 13 -37.85 -30.64 18.32
CA SER A 13 -36.49 -30.41 17.80
C SER A 13 -36.34 -28.95 17.42
N PHE A 14 -35.55 -28.20 18.22
CA PHE A 14 -35.21 -26.81 17.97
C PHE A 14 -33.96 -26.78 17.07
N SER A 15 -34.16 -26.68 15.74
CA SER A 15 -33.08 -26.52 14.77
C SER A 15 -32.54 -25.11 14.86
N LEU A 16 -31.40 -24.92 15.52
CA LEU A 16 -30.62 -23.68 15.44
C LEU A 16 -30.03 -23.55 14.03
N LEU A 17 -30.66 -22.76 13.20
CA LEU A 17 -30.07 -22.26 11.95
C LEU A 17 -28.98 -21.24 12.31
N LEU A 18 -27.74 -21.69 12.30
CA LEU A 18 -26.58 -20.80 12.32
C LEU A 18 -26.54 -20.04 10.97
N TYR A 19 -27.14 -18.87 10.95
CA TYR A 19 -26.89 -17.90 9.88
C TYR A 19 -25.43 -17.45 10.01
N SER A 20 -24.54 -18.05 9.22
CA SER A 20 -23.22 -17.49 8.97
C SER A 20 -23.40 -16.21 8.15
N CYS A 21 -23.44 -15.08 8.83
CA CYS A 21 -23.35 -13.77 8.19
C CYS A 21 -21.94 -13.63 7.64
N ASN A 22 -21.75 -14.02 6.38
CA ASN A 22 -20.57 -13.68 5.62
C ASN A 22 -20.73 -12.20 5.22
N THR A 23 -20.44 -11.28 6.13
CA THR A 23 -20.37 -9.85 5.83
C THR A 23 -19.11 -9.64 5.00
N ASN A 24 -19.26 -9.64 3.67
CA ASN A 24 -18.31 -8.94 2.82
C ASN A 24 -18.32 -7.50 3.35
N LYS A 25 -17.28 -7.14 4.12
CA LYS A 25 -17.09 -5.78 4.59
C LYS A 25 -16.89 -4.96 3.32
N GLU A 26 -17.88 -4.16 2.96
CA GLU A 26 -17.78 -3.23 1.85
C GLU A 26 -16.57 -2.34 2.13
N VAL A 27 -15.67 -2.22 1.17
CA VAL A 27 -14.45 -1.41 1.32
C VAL A 27 -14.89 0.04 1.37
N GLU A 28 -14.66 0.70 2.51
CA GLU A 28 -15.02 2.10 2.69
C GLU A 28 -14.15 2.99 1.79
N THR A 29 -14.78 3.61 0.80
CA THR A 29 -14.17 4.57 -0.11
C THR A 29 -14.58 5.97 0.29
N ILE A 30 -13.60 6.89 0.37
CA ILE A 30 -13.80 8.29 0.75
C ILE A 30 -13.35 9.16 -0.42
N GLU A 31 -14.29 9.86 -1.06
CA GLU A 31 -13.98 10.84 -2.09
C GLU A 31 -13.54 12.14 -1.42
N ILE A 32 -12.29 12.55 -1.64
CA ILE A 32 -11.72 13.79 -1.07
C ILE A 32 -11.85 14.93 -2.07
N SER A 33 -11.57 14.66 -3.34
CA SER A 33 -11.72 15.60 -4.46
C SER A 33 -11.87 14.83 -5.77
N GLU A 34 -12.04 15.54 -6.89
CA GLU A 34 -12.06 14.94 -8.23
C GLU A 34 -10.78 14.16 -8.55
N ASP A 35 -9.63 14.58 -7.98
CA ASP A 35 -8.32 14.01 -8.27
C ASP A 35 -7.81 13.06 -7.16
N LEU A 36 -8.55 12.90 -6.04
CA LEU A 36 -8.11 12.12 -4.88
C LEU A 36 -9.24 11.31 -4.25
N GLN A 37 -9.04 10.01 -4.18
CA GLN A 37 -9.88 9.06 -3.48
C GLN A 37 -9.06 8.34 -2.41
N LEU A 38 -9.68 7.96 -1.30
CA LEU A 38 -9.07 7.14 -0.26
C LEU A 38 -9.85 5.83 -0.09
N ILE A 39 -9.11 4.74 0.12
CA ILE A 39 -9.66 3.46 0.55
C ILE A 39 -9.24 3.23 2.00
N LYS A 40 -10.18 3.15 2.91
CA LYS A 40 -9.92 2.85 4.31
C LYS A 40 -9.70 1.35 4.49
N ILE A 41 -8.51 0.96 4.94
CA ILE A 41 -8.18 -0.44 5.29
C ILE A 41 -8.56 -0.72 6.75
N ASN A 42 -8.19 0.19 7.66
CA ASN A 42 -8.58 0.19 9.07
C ASN A 42 -8.49 1.61 9.63
N ASP A 43 -8.64 1.80 10.95
CA ASP A 43 -8.65 3.13 11.57
C ASP A 43 -7.30 3.86 11.51
N HIS A 44 -6.22 3.17 11.14
CA HIS A 44 -4.87 3.72 11.03
C HIS A 44 -4.35 3.81 9.60
N SER A 45 -5.02 3.14 8.64
CA SER A 45 -4.41 2.80 7.35
C SER A 45 -5.33 3.13 6.20
N TYR A 46 -4.84 3.97 5.26
CA TYR A 46 -5.59 4.41 4.08
C TYR A 46 -4.72 4.29 2.83
N ILE A 47 -5.26 3.74 1.76
CA ILE A 47 -4.66 3.83 0.42
C ILE A 47 -5.17 5.13 -0.18
N HIS A 48 -4.28 6.02 -0.61
CA HIS A 48 -4.68 7.13 -1.46
C HIS A 48 -4.51 6.76 -2.93
N ILE A 49 -5.48 7.15 -3.73
CA ILE A 49 -5.51 6.89 -5.18
C ILE A 49 -5.62 8.23 -5.88
N SER A 50 -4.70 8.48 -6.80
CA SER A 50 -4.66 9.69 -7.62
C SER A 50 -4.28 9.37 -9.06
N GLU A 51 -4.60 10.27 -10.00
CA GLU A 51 -4.39 10.02 -11.42
C GLU A 51 -3.06 10.61 -11.90
N ILE A 52 -2.25 9.80 -12.58
CA ILE A 52 -1.12 10.27 -13.38
C ILE A 52 -1.68 10.77 -14.72
N TYR A 53 -1.34 12.00 -15.08
CA TYR A 53 -1.66 12.55 -16.39
C TYR A 53 -0.51 12.26 -17.38
N LEU A 54 -0.79 11.43 -18.38
CA LEU A 54 0.17 11.11 -19.42
C LEU A 54 0.16 12.15 -20.54
N GLU A 55 1.28 12.35 -21.22
CA GLU A 55 1.38 13.26 -22.39
C GLU A 55 0.37 12.92 -23.49
N SER A 56 -0.02 11.66 -23.61
CA SER A 56 -1.08 11.20 -24.51
C SER A 56 -2.49 11.71 -24.18
N GLY A 57 -2.67 12.39 -23.03
CA GLY A 57 -3.96 12.79 -22.48
C GLY A 57 -4.69 11.69 -21.72
N ASN A 58 -4.15 10.49 -21.67
CA ASN A 58 -4.70 9.40 -20.86
C ASN A 58 -4.38 9.60 -19.38
N LYS A 59 -5.26 9.08 -18.52
CA LYS A 59 -5.06 9.02 -17.06
C LYS A 59 -4.76 7.59 -16.65
N PHE A 60 -3.95 7.46 -15.60
CA PHE A 60 -3.61 6.17 -15.03
C PHE A 60 -3.57 6.27 -13.49
N PRO A 61 -4.36 5.45 -12.76
CA PRO A 61 -4.44 5.55 -11.31
C PRO A 61 -3.16 5.01 -10.64
N SER A 62 -2.67 5.73 -9.65
CA SER A 62 -1.55 5.37 -8.80
C SER A 62 -1.98 5.30 -7.34
N ASN A 63 -1.49 4.29 -6.64
CA ASN A 63 -1.71 4.09 -5.22
C ASN A 63 -0.50 4.59 -4.43
N GLY A 64 -0.79 5.32 -3.37
CA GLY A 64 0.13 5.49 -2.25
C GLY A 64 -0.55 5.08 -0.97
N PHE A 65 0.08 5.35 0.18
CA PHE A 65 -0.43 4.90 1.46
C PHE A 65 -0.29 5.98 2.54
N VAL A 66 -1.24 6.02 3.46
CA VAL A 66 -1.22 6.88 4.65
C VAL A 66 -1.31 6.01 5.88
N TYR A 67 -0.41 6.25 6.83
CA TYR A 67 -0.43 5.61 8.14
C TYR A 67 -0.59 6.66 9.23
N ILE A 68 -1.68 6.56 9.99
CA ILE A 68 -2.05 7.50 11.05
C ILE A 68 -1.97 6.79 12.40
N ASN A 69 -1.38 7.43 13.40
CA ASN A 69 -1.48 6.99 14.78
C ASN A 69 -1.53 8.18 15.72
N ASN A 70 -2.56 8.24 16.55
CA ASN A 70 -2.87 9.38 17.40
C ASN A 70 -3.03 10.67 16.56
N SER A 71 -2.23 11.69 16.84
CA SER A 71 -2.23 12.98 16.14
C SER A 71 -1.10 13.11 15.11
N GLU A 72 -0.51 12.00 14.65
CA GLU A 72 0.62 12.00 13.71
C GLU A 72 0.35 11.08 12.53
N ALA A 73 0.94 11.40 11.37
CA ALA A 73 0.86 10.59 10.16
C ALA A 73 2.20 10.54 9.41
N TYR A 74 2.41 9.45 8.67
CA TYR A 74 3.34 9.37 7.55
C TYR A 74 2.58 9.07 6.27
N VAL A 75 3.06 9.65 5.18
CA VAL A 75 2.61 9.37 3.81
C VAL A 75 3.66 8.51 3.11
N PHE A 76 3.26 7.58 2.26
CA PHE A 76 4.11 6.71 1.45
C PHE A 76 3.74 6.91 0.01
N ASP A 77 4.68 7.37 -0.78
CA ASP A 77 4.56 8.00 -2.08
C ASP A 77 3.64 9.24 -2.06
N THR A 78 3.91 10.20 -2.90
CA THR A 78 3.02 11.35 -3.07
C THR A 78 1.84 10.99 -3.96
N PRO A 79 0.70 11.69 -3.85
CA PRO A 79 -0.25 11.68 -4.95
C PRO A 79 0.43 12.10 -6.26
N ALA A 80 -0.04 11.53 -7.37
CA ALA A 80 0.60 11.62 -8.69
C ALA A 80 0.30 12.93 -9.44
N ASN A 81 -0.25 13.94 -8.75
CA ASN A 81 -0.44 15.30 -9.26
C ASN A 81 -0.61 16.30 -8.11
N ASP A 82 -0.41 17.57 -8.42
CA ASP A 82 -0.42 18.68 -7.45
C ASP A 82 -1.74 18.85 -6.73
N LYS A 83 -2.86 18.77 -7.45
CA LYS A 83 -4.20 18.96 -6.87
C LYS A 83 -4.52 17.90 -5.84
N ALA A 84 -4.23 16.64 -6.17
CA ALA A 84 -4.41 15.51 -5.26
C ALA A 84 -3.47 15.63 -4.05
N THR A 85 -2.24 16.11 -4.23
CA THR A 85 -1.26 16.33 -3.15
C THR A 85 -1.77 17.37 -2.16
N ILE A 86 -2.22 18.52 -2.64
CA ILE A 86 -2.81 19.58 -1.80
C ILE A 86 -4.06 19.06 -1.08
N ALA A 87 -4.92 18.31 -1.77
CA ALA A 87 -6.12 17.73 -1.19
C ALA A 87 -5.81 16.74 -0.06
N LEU A 88 -4.78 15.88 -0.24
CA LEU A 88 -4.34 14.93 0.78
C LEU A 88 -3.79 15.64 2.03
N ILE A 89 -2.91 16.63 1.84
CA ILE A 89 -2.34 17.42 2.95
C ILE A 89 -3.47 18.11 3.72
N ASN A 90 -4.41 18.75 3.02
CA ASN A 90 -5.56 19.42 3.63
C ASN A 90 -6.45 18.43 4.40
N TRP A 91 -6.73 17.26 3.85
CA TRP A 91 -7.50 16.23 4.53
C TRP A 91 -6.80 15.76 5.82
N LEU A 92 -5.51 15.49 5.77
CA LEU A 92 -4.74 15.08 6.94
C LEU A 92 -4.71 16.18 8.02
N GLN A 93 -4.38 17.42 7.65
CA GLN A 93 -4.21 18.51 8.61
C GLN A 93 -5.54 19.08 9.11
N ASN A 94 -6.53 19.24 8.24
CA ASN A 94 -7.76 19.96 8.57
C ASN A 94 -8.92 19.03 8.93
N THR A 95 -9.02 17.82 8.37
CA THR A 95 -10.08 16.85 8.68
C THR A 95 -9.64 15.86 9.74
N GLN A 96 -8.50 15.19 9.53
CA GLN A 96 -7.96 14.23 10.50
C GLN A 96 -7.26 14.90 11.68
N LYS A 97 -6.91 16.20 11.59
CA LYS A 97 -6.24 16.98 12.64
C LYS A 97 -4.91 16.35 13.06
N VAL A 98 -4.15 15.81 12.10
CA VAL A 98 -2.87 15.16 12.35
C VAL A 98 -1.70 15.99 11.83
N THR A 99 -0.53 15.85 12.46
CA THR A 99 0.74 16.38 11.98
C THR A 99 1.39 15.36 11.05
N ILE A 100 1.70 15.76 9.83
CA ILE A 100 2.42 14.91 8.87
C ILE A 100 3.90 14.95 9.21
N LYS A 101 4.47 13.81 9.60
CA LYS A 101 5.88 13.67 10.04
C LYS A 101 6.85 13.55 8.88
N GLY A 102 6.35 13.22 7.71
CA GLY A 102 7.11 13.10 6.47
C GLY A 102 6.38 12.29 5.42
N VAL A 103 6.92 12.34 4.20
CA VAL A 103 6.56 11.46 3.09
C VAL A 103 7.76 10.58 2.73
N ILE A 104 7.54 9.29 2.55
CA ILE A 104 8.55 8.28 2.21
C ILE A 104 8.34 7.83 0.78
N PHE A 105 9.37 7.88 -0.06
CA PHE A 105 9.29 7.46 -1.46
C PHE A 105 9.66 5.99 -1.63
N ASN A 106 8.82 5.24 -2.34
CA ASN A 106 9.04 3.84 -2.67
C ASN A 106 10.16 3.68 -3.70
N HIS A 107 10.18 4.56 -4.73
CA HIS A 107 11.20 4.62 -5.77
C HIS A 107 11.18 5.99 -6.48
N PHE A 108 12.09 6.22 -7.44
CA PHE A 108 12.35 7.53 -8.02
C PHE A 108 11.36 8.00 -9.11
N HIS A 109 10.40 7.18 -9.54
CA HIS A 109 9.46 7.55 -10.60
C HIS A 109 8.43 8.59 -10.14
N ARG A 110 7.88 9.32 -11.13
CA ARG A 110 6.92 10.41 -10.92
C ARG A 110 5.68 10.03 -10.11
N ASP A 111 5.20 8.82 -10.26
CA ASP A 111 4.06 8.30 -9.48
C ASP A 111 4.32 8.18 -7.97
N CYS A 112 5.59 8.30 -7.55
CA CYS A 112 5.98 8.34 -6.14
C CYS A 112 6.39 9.73 -5.65
N ILE A 113 6.95 10.58 -6.53
CA ILE A 113 7.64 11.82 -6.12
C ILE A 113 7.02 13.10 -6.68
N GLU A 114 6.01 13.04 -7.54
CA GLU A 114 5.46 14.22 -8.27
C GLU A 114 5.05 15.36 -7.34
N GLY A 115 4.46 15.05 -6.18
CA GLY A 115 4.02 16.04 -5.20
C GLY A 115 5.10 16.50 -4.21
N MET A 116 6.38 16.14 -4.40
CA MET A 116 7.46 16.42 -3.44
C MET A 116 7.60 17.90 -3.11
N ASP A 117 7.58 18.79 -4.14
CA ASP A 117 7.72 20.23 -3.95
C ASP A 117 6.60 20.82 -3.10
N ILE A 118 5.39 20.27 -3.22
CA ILE A 118 4.25 20.69 -2.40
C ILE A 118 4.45 20.25 -0.95
N PHE A 119 4.90 19.01 -0.70
CA PHE A 119 5.22 18.57 0.65
C PHE A 119 6.29 19.46 1.29
N LYS A 120 7.37 19.78 0.56
CA LYS A 120 8.42 20.70 1.01
C LYS A 120 7.90 22.11 1.29
N SER A 121 7.03 22.65 0.44
CA SER A 121 6.43 23.98 0.63
C SER A 121 5.55 24.08 1.89
N HIS A 122 5.13 22.92 2.44
CA HIS A 122 4.39 22.80 3.70
C HIS A 122 5.30 22.41 4.90
N ASP A 123 6.62 22.51 4.75
CA ASP A 123 7.62 22.11 5.74
C ASP A 123 7.51 20.62 6.16
N ILE A 124 7.02 19.77 5.25
CA ILE A 124 6.88 18.33 5.48
C ILE A 124 8.11 17.61 4.90
N PRO A 125 8.92 16.94 5.74
CA PRO A 125 10.14 16.28 5.26
C PRO A 125 9.89 15.17 4.24
N CYS A 126 10.65 15.19 3.16
CA CYS A 126 10.71 14.15 2.15
C CYS A 126 11.85 13.18 2.46
N ILE A 127 11.56 11.87 2.47
CA ILE A 127 12.47 10.82 2.94
C ILE A 127 12.62 9.76 1.85
N ALA A 128 13.84 9.41 1.50
CA ALA A 128 14.14 8.41 0.48
C ALA A 128 15.30 7.49 0.87
N SER A 129 15.48 6.40 0.13
CA SER A 129 16.71 5.61 0.21
C SER A 129 17.87 6.34 -0.48
N GLY A 130 19.12 6.01 -0.12
CA GLY A 130 20.30 6.53 -0.79
C GLY A 130 20.34 6.15 -2.28
N LYS A 131 19.76 4.97 -2.63
CA LYS A 131 19.61 4.55 -4.03
C LYS A 131 18.62 5.44 -4.79
N THR A 132 17.50 5.79 -4.17
CA THR A 132 16.50 6.71 -4.74
C THR A 132 17.11 8.09 -4.95
N LEU A 133 17.84 8.64 -3.95
CA LEU A 133 18.55 9.90 -4.09
C LEU A 133 19.53 9.87 -5.27
N PHE A 134 20.30 8.77 -5.43
CA PHE A 134 21.23 8.63 -6.53
C PHE A 134 20.52 8.73 -7.89
N LEU A 135 19.42 8.00 -8.09
CA LEU A 135 18.67 8.02 -9.34
C LEU A 135 17.95 9.37 -9.57
N MET A 136 17.46 10.03 -8.52
CA MET A 136 16.88 11.37 -8.62
C MET A 136 17.92 12.39 -9.07
N ASN A 137 19.18 12.31 -8.58
CA ASN A 137 20.28 13.16 -9.02
C ASN A 137 20.64 12.93 -10.49
N GLU A 138 20.70 11.66 -10.93
CA GLU A 138 20.92 11.32 -12.35
C GLU A 138 19.80 11.87 -13.25
N ALA A 139 18.56 11.82 -12.78
CA ALA A 139 17.40 12.38 -13.47
C ALA A 139 17.30 13.92 -13.36
N LYS A 140 18.21 14.57 -12.60
CA LYS A 140 18.18 16.01 -12.30
C LYS A 140 16.87 16.48 -11.66
N SER A 141 16.26 15.59 -10.89
CA SER A 141 15.09 15.89 -10.07
C SER A 141 15.49 16.62 -8.79
N ASP A 142 14.51 17.22 -8.12
CA ASP A 142 14.72 17.73 -6.77
C ASP A 142 15.09 16.60 -5.79
N THR A 143 15.68 16.92 -4.64
CA THR A 143 16.25 15.91 -3.73
C THR A 143 15.46 15.81 -2.43
N PRO A 144 15.41 14.61 -1.79
CA PRO A 144 14.76 14.44 -0.48
C PRO A 144 15.54 15.14 0.63
N ASP A 145 14.85 15.50 1.73
CA ASP A 145 15.45 16.18 2.90
C ASP A 145 16.19 15.21 3.81
N ARG A 146 15.79 13.94 3.81
CA ARG A 146 16.40 12.89 4.65
C ARG A 146 16.63 11.63 3.84
N VAL A 147 17.75 10.98 4.11
CA VAL A 147 18.16 9.77 3.39
C VAL A 147 18.48 8.66 4.38
N PHE A 148 18.08 7.43 4.05
CA PHE A 148 18.50 6.23 4.76
C PHE A 148 19.16 5.25 3.77
N GLU A 149 19.96 4.32 4.26
CA GLU A 149 20.63 3.34 3.42
C GLU A 149 19.67 2.22 2.99
N ASN A 150 19.93 0.97 3.28
CA ASN A 150 19.12 -0.16 2.84
C ASN A 150 17.88 -0.44 3.71
N ARG A 151 17.88 0.07 4.95
CA ARG A 151 16.78 -0.14 5.91
C ARG A 151 16.63 1.05 6.85
N SER A 152 15.39 1.44 7.12
CA SER A 152 15.08 2.40 8.18
C SER A 152 13.96 1.86 9.08
N LYS A 153 13.98 2.30 10.33
CA LYS A 153 12.94 2.01 11.31
C LYS A 153 12.45 3.33 11.90
N LEU A 154 11.22 3.69 11.62
CA LEU A 154 10.57 4.89 12.12
C LEU A 154 9.55 4.53 13.20
N LYS A 155 9.28 5.48 14.09
CA LYS A 155 8.22 5.39 15.08
C LYS A 155 7.13 6.40 14.76
N LEU A 156 5.87 5.98 14.93
CA LEU A 156 4.69 6.81 14.88
C LEU A 156 3.88 6.55 16.16
N GLY A 157 4.18 7.32 17.22
CA GLY A 157 3.72 6.98 18.57
C GLY A 157 4.23 5.59 19.00
N ASN A 158 3.32 4.69 19.34
CA ASN A 158 3.64 3.30 19.72
C ASN A 158 3.75 2.34 18.52
N LYS A 159 3.43 2.80 17.31
CA LYS A 159 3.52 2.00 16.07
C LYS A 159 4.91 2.05 15.45
N THR A 160 5.23 1.05 14.65
CA THR A 160 6.51 0.90 13.96
C THR A 160 6.31 0.89 12.45
N ILE A 161 7.23 1.52 11.73
CA ILE A 161 7.31 1.50 10.27
C ILE A 161 8.71 1.01 9.91
N ILE A 162 8.80 0.02 9.01
CA ILE A 162 10.08 -0.56 8.59
C ILE A 162 10.16 -0.43 7.06
N ASN A 163 11.05 0.43 6.57
CA ASN A 163 11.34 0.56 5.15
C ASN A 163 12.56 -0.30 4.82
N THR A 164 12.50 -1.11 3.76
CA THR A 164 13.57 -2.07 3.44
C THR A 164 13.73 -2.23 1.93
N PHE A 165 14.99 -2.19 1.48
CA PHE A 165 15.40 -2.61 0.16
C PHE A 165 15.69 -4.12 0.17
N PHE A 166 14.95 -4.91 -0.61
CA PHE A 166 15.13 -6.36 -0.72
C PHE A 166 15.90 -6.80 -1.96
N GLY A 167 16.09 -5.89 -2.89
CA GLY A 167 16.72 -6.12 -4.18
C GLY A 167 16.06 -5.30 -5.27
N GLU A 168 16.63 -5.37 -6.45
CA GLU A 168 16.09 -4.70 -7.63
C GLU A 168 14.86 -5.46 -8.16
N ALA A 169 13.90 -4.73 -8.74
CA ALA A 169 12.72 -5.30 -9.37
C ALA A 169 12.15 -4.32 -10.41
N HIS A 170 11.10 -3.53 -10.07
CA HIS A 170 10.53 -2.49 -10.94
C HIS A 170 11.56 -1.41 -11.26
N THR A 171 12.39 -1.06 -10.29
CA THR A 171 13.55 -0.17 -10.41
C THR A 171 14.72 -0.73 -9.58
N SER A 172 15.91 -0.15 -9.71
CA SER A 172 17.08 -0.57 -8.93
C SER A 172 17.10 0.00 -7.50
N ASP A 173 16.14 0.86 -7.13
CA ASP A 173 16.06 1.54 -5.83
C ASP A 173 14.81 1.19 -5.03
N ASN A 174 13.86 0.44 -5.60
CA ASN A 174 12.56 0.18 -5.00
C ASN A 174 12.64 -0.45 -3.61
N ILE A 175 11.88 0.09 -2.68
CA ILE A 175 11.75 -0.41 -1.31
C ILE A 175 10.34 -0.94 -1.07
N ILE A 176 10.13 -1.60 0.07
CA ILE A 176 8.82 -1.78 0.68
C ILE A 176 8.75 -1.02 2.00
N SER A 177 7.54 -0.68 2.42
CA SER A 177 7.25 -0.23 3.78
C SER A 177 6.37 -1.25 4.47
N TYR A 178 6.84 -1.79 5.61
CA TYR A 178 6.12 -2.79 6.41
C TYR A 178 5.63 -2.18 7.72
N PHE A 179 4.39 -2.49 8.08
CA PHE A 179 3.67 -2.02 9.27
C PHE A 179 3.34 -3.24 10.14
N PRO A 180 4.23 -3.60 11.09
CA PRO A 180 4.14 -4.85 11.84
C PRO A 180 2.85 -5.01 12.63
N GLU A 181 2.39 -3.95 13.27
CA GLU A 181 1.19 -3.96 14.11
C GLU A 181 -0.11 -4.14 13.33
N GLU A 182 -0.09 -3.81 12.02
CA GLU A 182 -1.22 -3.96 11.11
C GLU A 182 -1.06 -5.17 10.17
N GLU A 183 0.12 -5.78 10.12
CA GLU A 183 0.49 -6.85 9.17
C GLU A 183 0.26 -6.41 7.71
N ILE A 184 0.59 -5.13 7.40
CA ILE A 184 0.44 -4.51 6.08
C ILE A 184 1.82 -4.32 5.44
N ILE A 185 1.90 -4.53 4.13
CA ILE A 185 3.02 -4.11 3.27
C ILE A 185 2.49 -3.12 2.23
N PHE A 186 3.11 -1.94 2.14
CA PHE A 186 3.05 -1.09 0.96
C PHE A 186 4.25 -1.44 0.07
N GLY A 187 3.96 -2.11 -1.04
CA GLY A 187 4.98 -2.65 -1.96
C GLY A 187 5.26 -1.77 -3.17
N GLY A 188 4.41 -0.75 -3.42
CA GLY A 188 4.54 0.12 -4.59
C GLY A 188 4.52 -0.65 -5.90
N CYS A 189 5.12 -0.08 -6.94
CA CYS A 189 5.09 -0.61 -8.33
C CYS A 189 5.83 -1.94 -8.51
N MET A 190 6.65 -2.33 -7.53
CA MET A 190 7.31 -3.64 -7.50
C MET A 190 6.28 -4.77 -7.34
N ILE A 191 5.18 -4.56 -6.64
CA ILE A 191 4.12 -5.56 -6.47
C ILE A 191 3.01 -5.31 -7.49
N LYS A 192 2.55 -6.39 -8.14
CA LYS A 192 1.48 -6.33 -9.13
C LYS A 192 0.16 -6.79 -8.52
N SER A 193 -0.92 -6.06 -8.83
CA SER A 193 -2.28 -6.55 -8.55
C SER A 193 -2.60 -7.78 -9.39
N LEU A 194 -3.57 -8.59 -8.96
CA LEU A 194 -4.03 -9.74 -9.74
C LEU A 194 -4.45 -9.29 -11.14
N ASP A 195 -4.18 -10.13 -12.13
CA ASP A 195 -4.45 -9.93 -13.56
C ASP A 195 -3.71 -8.73 -14.21
N ALA A 196 -2.87 -8.01 -13.46
CA ALA A 196 -2.05 -6.95 -14.02
C ALA A 196 -0.98 -7.50 -14.98
N LYS A 197 -0.68 -6.76 -16.03
CA LYS A 197 0.46 -7.04 -16.91
C LYS A 197 1.76 -6.55 -16.25
N LYS A 198 2.91 -6.91 -16.86
CA LYS A 198 4.24 -6.49 -16.40
C LYS A 198 4.40 -4.97 -16.30
N GLY A 199 3.71 -4.21 -17.15
CA GLY A 199 3.73 -2.73 -17.16
C GLY A 199 5.01 -2.15 -17.76
N ASN A 200 5.41 -0.96 -17.28
CA ASN A 200 6.67 -0.32 -17.70
C ASN A 200 7.88 -1.11 -17.17
N LEU A 201 8.81 -1.44 -18.03
CA LEU A 201 10.01 -2.23 -17.76
C LEU A 201 11.30 -1.47 -18.08
N ALA A 202 11.23 -0.18 -18.40
CA ALA A 202 12.39 0.60 -18.86
C ALA A 202 13.56 0.59 -17.85
N ASP A 203 13.24 0.68 -16.55
CA ASP A 203 14.22 0.72 -15.47
C ASP A 203 14.24 -0.56 -14.63
N ALA A 204 13.58 -1.62 -15.14
CA ALA A 204 13.36 -2.85 -14.39
C ALA A 204 14.52 -3.84 -14.48
N ASN A 205 14.85 -4.47 -13.35
CA ASN A 205 15.66 -5.68 -13.34
C ASN A 205 14.74 -6.93 -13.34
N ILE A 206 14.29 -7.32 -14.52
CA ILE A 206 13.36 -8.44 -14.72
C ILE A 206 13.94 -9.75 -14.18
N SER A 207 15.26 -9.94 -14.29
CA SER A 207 15.93 -11.17 -13.87
C SER A 207 15.94 -11.37 -12.34
N GLN A 208 15.95 -10.28 -11.58
CA GLN A 208 15.94 -10.31 -10.11
C GLN A 208 14.53 -10.19 -9.50
N TRP A 209 13.56 -9.69 -10.25
CA TRP A 209 12.26 -9.30 -9.72
C TRP A 209 11.56 -10.43 -8.92
N SER A 210 11.44 -11.61 -9.52
CA SER A 210 10.81 -12.77 -8.86
C SER A 210 11.54 -13.16 -7.56
N GLU A 211 12.89 -13.14 -7.54
CA GLU A 211 13.69 -13.44 -6.36
C GLU A 211 13.52 -12.37 -5.27
N THR A 212 13.52 -11.09 -5.65
CA THR A 212 13.30 -9.96 -4.74
C THR A 212 11.97 -10.08 -4.01
N VAL A 213 10.88 -10.34 -4.73
CA VAL A 213 9.55 -10.51 -4.13
C VAL A 213 9.48 -11.81 -3.29
N SER A 214 10.18 -12.87 -3.67
CA SER A 214 10.28 -14.10 -2.88
C SER A 214 10.96 -13.86 -1.52
N LYS A 215 11.98 -12.99 -1.45
CA LYS A 215 12.62 -12.58 -0.19
C LYS A 215 11.62 -11.82 0.71
N ILE A 216 10.83 -10.91 0.14
CA ILE A 216 9.78 -10.18 0.88
C ILE A 216 8.78 -11.17 1.48
N LYS A 217 8.25 -12.10 0.68
CA LYS A 217 7.29 -13.11 1.15
C LYS A 217 7.87 -13.97 2.26
N LYS A 218 9.14 -14.36 2.16
CA LYS A 218 9.82 -15.16 3.16
C LYS A 218 10.03 -14.41 4.49
N GLU A 219 10.36 -13.11 4.45
CA GLU A 219 10.56 -12.30 5.66
C GLU A 219 9.23 -11.94 6.35
N HIS A 220 8.14 -11.84 5.56
CA HIS A 220 6.81 -11.44 6.05
C HIS A 220 5.74 -12.51 5.82
N PRO A 221 5.88 -13.72 6.40
CA PRO A 221 4.97 -14.85 6.11
C PRO A 221 3.54 -14.63 6.65
N ASN A 222 3.34 -13.69 7.57
CA ASN A 222 2.06 -13.41 8.20
C ASN A 222 1.39 -12.13 7.67
N VAL A 223 1.91 -11.53 6.58
CA VAL A 223 1.30 -10.32 6.01
C VAL A 223 -0.15 -10.60 5.58
N LYS A 224 -1.05 -9.71 5.97
CA LYS A 224 -2.50 -9.83 5.67
C LYS A 224 -2.92 -8.95 4.52
N VAL A 225 -2.32 -7.75 4.41
CA VAL A 225 -2.65 -6.79 3.36
C VAL A 225 -1.37 -6.39 2.62
N VAL A 226 -1.44 -6.49 1.30
CA VAL A 226 -0.37 -6.07 0.39
C VAL A 226 -0.94 -5.02 -0.57
N ILE A 227 -0.29 -3.87 -0.63
CA ILE A 227 -0.73 -2.73 -1.43
C ILE A 227 0.25 -2.55 -2.59
N PRO A 228 -0.20 -2.76 -3.84
CA PRO A 228 0.58 -2.51 -5.05
C PRO A 228 0.59 -1.03 -5.40
N GLY A 229 1.54 -0.58 -6.23
CA GLY A 229 1.57 0.80 -6.73
C GLY A 229 0.40 1.14 -7.67
N HIS A 230 -0.25 0.13 -8.25
CA HIS A 230 -1.40 0.30 -9.13
C HIS A 230 -2.39 -0.83 -8.96
N GLY A 231 -3.68 -0.52 -9.07
CA GLY A 231 -4.76 -1.49 -9.01
C GLY A 231 -5.14 -1.90 -7.60
N LYS A 232 -5.88 -2.99 -7.47
CA LYS A 232 -6.50 -3.40 -6.21
C LYS A 232 -5.48 -4.01 -5.24
N HIS A 233 -5.55 -3.64 -3.96
CA HIS A 233 -4.83 -4.31 -2.89
C HIS A 233 -5.37 -5.74 -2.66
N GLY A 234 -4.56 -6.58 -2.04
CA GLY A 234 -4.91 -7.98 -1.74
C GLY A 234 -4.14 -8.49 -0.52
N GLY A 235 -3.85 -9.77 -0.51
CA GLY A 235 -3.05 -10.44 0.51
C GLY A 235 -1.73 -10.97 -0.07
N GLN A 236 -1.28 -12.11 0.45
CA GLN A 236 -0.07 -12.80 -0.04
C GLN A 236 -0.19 -13.28 -1.49
N ASP A 237 -1.41 -13.44 -1.99
CA ASP A 237 -1.71 -13.79 -3.38
C ASP A 237 -1.12 -12.79 -4.39
N LEU A 238 -1.00 -11.49 -4.02
CA LEU A 238 -0.31 -10.51 -4.86
C LEU A 238 1.19 -10.76 -4.95
N LEU A 239 1.82 -11.21 -3.84
CA LEU A 239 3.22 -11.61 -3.86
C LEU A 239 3.42 -12.84 -4.74
N ASP A 240 2.56 -13.85 -4.60
CA ASP A 240 2.60 -15.08 -5.41
C ASP A 240 2.39 -14.78 -6.89
N TYR A 241 1.41 -13.95 -7.21
CA TYR A 241 1.14 -13.52 -8.57
C TYR A 241 2.35 -12.80 -9.17
N THR A 242 2.95 -11.86 -8.43
CA THR A 242 4.13 -11.11 -8.90
C THR A 242 5.33 -12.02 -9.12
N ILE A 243 5.60 -12.96 -8.18
CA ILE A 243 6.67 -13.96 -8.33
C ILE A 243 6.45 -14.78 -9.61
N ALA A 244 5.24 -15.29 -9.83
CA ALA A 244 4.92 -16.09 -11.02
C ALA A 244 5.05 -15.28 -12.31
N LEU A 245 4.55 -14.03 -12.34
CA LEU A 245 4.56 -13.15 -13.51
C LEU A 245 5.99 -12.84 -14.00
N PHE A 246 6.96 -12.74 -13.08
CA PHE A 246 8.36 -12.43 -13.38
C PHE A 246 9.30 -13.63 -13.28
N ASN A 247 8.78 -14.84 -13.07
CA ASN A 247 9.59 -16.06 -13.09
C ASN A 247 10.08 -16.35 -14.52
N THR A 248 11.36 -16.11 -14.76
CA THR A 248 11.98 -16.35 -16.08
C THR A 248 12.35 -17.80 -16.33
N GLN A 249 12.28 -18.68 -15.31
CA GLN A 249 12.65 -20.09 -15.45
C GLN A 249 11.53 -20.98 -16.00
N SER A 250 10.29 -20.50 -16.03
CA SER A 250 9.12 -21.25 -16.51
C SER A 250 8.99 -21.28 -18.05
N ASN A 251 9.85 -20.60 -18.78
CA ASN A 251 9.79 -20.46 -20.26
C ASN A 251 10.94 -21.22 -20.97
N LYS A 252 11.47 -22.29 -20.38
CA LYS A 252 12.40 -23.20 -21.04
C LYS A 252 11.77 -24.57 -21.30
#